data_95e410618773042aa5a82efcc21e8070
#
_entry.id   95e410618773042aa5a82efcc21e8070
#
_cell.length_a   1.000
_cell.length_b   1.000
_cell.length_c   1.000
_cell.angle_alpha   90.00
_cell.angle_beta   90.00
_cell.angle_gamma   90.00
#
_symmetry.space_group_name_H-M   'P 1'
#
loop_
_entity.id
_entity.type
_entity.pdbx_description
1 polymer ?
#
loop_
_entity_poly.entity_id
_entity_poly.type
_entity_poly.pdbx_seq_one_letter_code
_entity_poly.pdbx_strand_id
1 'polypeptide(L)'
;MAKSSRVKSGDEVILKHAAPSPAEPETEGMARCLAELVVYYRHSAVGRRCTGVIHNMNTPLQVISFQLELLEQKSEEEATLLSGLQNQVAPELHALHEYRHQKLEQLHQEVDHLREMIHRIALQAVHEGKEEHCYLDLNQIFQDELELYLADPFFKHRVEKEVNFAPGLPPIYGHYVDFSQSFRHLVDNALEAMAESPRRLLTVTTLIKKDCRILRIGDTGVGIPLSVKSQLFQPFFTTKSTQETPRAGLGLYMSRRLLDPYKGEITIESRPGQTWVTVCLPIVPQT
;
A
#
# COMPACT_ATOMS: atom_id res chain seq x y z
N MET A 1 3.52 34.40 -22.83
CA MET A 1 2.04 34.45 -22.82
C MET A 1 1.52 33.12 -23.38
N ALA A 2 1.29 32.14 -22.55
CA ALA A 2 0.70 30.87 -22.98
C ALA A 2 -0.80 30.88 -22.61
N LYS A 3 -1.66 30.70 -23.62
CA LYS A 3 -3.11 30.70 -23.45
C LYS A 3 -3.55 29.40 -22.79
N SER A 4 -4.09 29.50 -21.58
CA SER A 4 -4.82 28.43 -20.90
C SER A 4 -6.20 28.31 -21.52
N SER A 5 -6.50 27.17 -22.14
CA SER A 5 -7.84 26.84 -22.58
C SER A 5 -8.66 26.32 -21.41
N ARG A 6 -9.62 27.12 -20.99
CA ARG A 6 -10.61 26.83 -19.95
C ARG A 6 -11.75 26.02 -20.54
N VAL A 7 -11.95 24.77 -20.11
CA VAL A 7 -13.20 24.04 -20.32
C VAL A 7 -13.95 24.02 -19.01
N LYS A 8 -15.09 24.70 -18.98
CA LYS A 8 -16.01 24.73 -17.85
C LYS A 8 -16.98 23.53 -17.96
N SER A 9 -16.96 22.69 -16.97
CA SER A 9 -18.10 21.83 -16.61
C SER A 9 -18.02 21.66 -15.10
N GLY A 10 -18.96 22.26 -14.39
CA GLY A 10 -19.25 22.27 -12.95
C GLY A 10 -18.17 21.74 -11.98
N ASP A 11 -17.55 22.62 -11.22
CA ASP A 11 -16.68 22.40 -10.03
C ASP A 11 -15.60 21.29 -10.05
N GLU A 12 -15.34 20.65 -11.17
CA GLU A 12 -14.33 19.63 -11.38
C GLU A 12 -13.14 20.24 -12.16
N VAL A 13 -11.99 20.39 -11.49
CA VAL A 13 -10.77 20.93 -12.13
C VAL A 13 -9.76 19.81 -12.30
N ILE A 14 -9.49 19.47 -13.56
CA ILE A 14 -8.44 18.52 -13.96
C ILE A 14 -7.13 19.29 -14.09
N LEU A 15 -6.13 18.94 -13.29
CA LEU A 15 -4.77 19.45 -13.43
C LEU A 15 -3.90 18.43 -14.17
N LYS A 16 -3.49 18.78 -15.40
CA LYS A 16 -2.37 18.12 -16.08
C LYS A 16 -1.09 18.92 -15.79
N HIS A 17 -0.07 18.25 -15.31
CA HIS A 17 1.22 18.89 -15.09
C HIS A 17 2.04 18.87 -16.38
N ALA A 18 2.46 20.06 -16.81
CA ALA A 18 3.46 20.23 -17.86
C ALA A 18 4.88 20.02 -17.28
N ALA A 19 5.82 19.65 -18.14
CA ALA A 19 7.24 19.49 -17.79
C ALA A 19 7.82 20.75 -17.12
N PRO A 20 8.82 20.64 -16.22
CA PRO A 20 9.37 21.77 -15.49
C PRO A 20 10.07 22.76 -16.41
N SER A 21 9.83 24.07 -16.16
CA SER A 21 10.59 25.18 -16.75
C SER A 21 12.02 25.23 -16.18
N PRO A 22 13.04 25.70 -16.92
CA PRO A 22 14.42 25.75 -16.42
C PRO A 22 14.55 26.67 -15.21
N ALA A 23 15.27 26.22 -14.21
CA ALA A 23 15.33 26.76 -12.85
C ALA A 23 16.51 27.74 -12.66
N GLU A 24 16.36 28.69 -11.74
CA GLU A 24 17.37 29.67 -11.31
C GLU A 24 18.44 29.05 -10.36
N PRO A 25 19.68 29.64 -10.23
CA PRO A 25 20.85 28.95 -9.62
C PRO A 25 20.77 28.62 -8.13
N GLU A 26 19.92 29.24 -7.32
CA GLU A 26 19.67 28.82 -5.93
C GLU A 26 18.92 27.46 -5.82
N THR A 27 18.32 27.04 -6.92
CA THR A 27 17.60 25.78 -7.04
C THR A 27 18.50 24.59 -7.36
N GLU A 28 19.73 24.79 -7.87
CA GLU A 28 20.65 23.67 -8.20
C GLU A 28 21.11 22.90 -6.95
N GLY A 29 21.45 23.59 -5.87
CA GLY A 29 21.83 22.97 -4.60
C GLY A 29 20.68 22.18 -3.99
N MET A 30 19.47 22.74 -4.00
CA MET A 30 18.27 22.07 -3.52
C MET A 30 17.89 20.89 -4.45
N ALA A 31 17.95 21.07 -5.76
CA ALA A 31 17.66 20.01 -6.72
C ALA A 31 18.64 18.83 -6.58
N ARG A 32 19.93 19.11 -6.34
CA ARG A 32 20.94 18.09 -6.07
C ARG A 32 20.67 17.36 -4.75
N CYS A 33 20.36 18.09 -3.67
CA CYS A 33 20.00 17.49 -2.37
C CYS A 33 18.75 16.60 -2.50
N LEU A 34 17.75 17.04 -3.24
CA LEU A 34 16.53 16.27 -3.48
C LEU A 34 16.79 15.05 -4.38
N ALA A 35 17.69 15.15 -5.36
CA ALA A 35 18.11 14.00 -6.16
C ALA A 35 18.86 12.95 -5.32
N GLU A 36 19.77 13.41 -4.44
CA GLU A 36 20.46 12.53 -3.47
C GLU A 36 19.46 11.91 -2.49
N LEU A 37 18.43 12.64 -2.08
CA LEU A 37 17.35 12.12 -1.24
C LEU A 37 16.57 11.00 -1.93
N VAL A 38 16.29 11.11 -3.23
CA VAL A 38 15.64 10.04 -4.03
C VAL A 38 16.52 8.79 -4.07
N VAL A 39 17.83 8.96 -4.31
CA VAL A 39 18.80 7.86 -4.27
C VAL A 39 18.83 7.24 -2.87
N TYR A 40 18.94 8.06 -1.83
CA TYR A 40 18.90 7.60 -0.45
C TYR A 40 17.59 6.88 -0.11
N TYR A 41 16.46 7.34 -0.63
CA TYR A 41 15.15 6.73 -0.44
C TYR A 41 15.06 5.35 -1.08
N ARG A 42 15.63 5.17 -2.27
CA ARG A 42 15.77 3.84 -2.92
C ARG A 42 16.68 2.90 -2.12
N HIS A 43 17.75 3.44 -1.55
CA HIS A 43 18.75 2.68 -0.81
C HIS A 43 18.51 2.63 0.70
N SER A 44 17.57 3.45 1.22
CA SER A 44 17.29 3.46 2.65
C SER A 44 16.67 2.13 3.04
N ALA A 45 17.54 1.37 3.56
CA ALA A 45 17.52 -0.01 4.00
C ALA A 45 16.38 -0.35 5.00
N VAL A 46 15.13 -0.15 4.62
CA VAL A 46 14.01 -0.82 5.27
C VAL A 46 14.23 -2.33 5.10
N GLY A 47 14.66 -2.79 3.91
CA GLY A 47 15.00 -4.18 3.66
C GLY A 47 16.08 -4.76 4.57
N ARG A 48 17.19 -4.04 4.83
CA ARG A 48 18.28 -4.57 5.69
C ARG A 48 17.91 -4.65 7.17
N ARG A 49 17.08 -3.74 7.67
CA ARG A 49 16.58 -3.78 9.07
C ARG A 49 15.47 -4.81 9.24
N CYS A 50 14.60 -4.95 8.23
CA CYS A 50 13.53 -5.94 8.24
C CYS A 50 14.03 -7.37 8.22
N THR A 51 15.12 -7.71 7.50
CA THR A 51 15.65 -9.07 7.44
C THR A 51 16.01 -9.63 8.83
N GLY A 52 16.64 -8.83 9.69
CA GLY A 52 16.95 -9.23 11.07
C GLY A 52 15.70 -9.38 11.94
N VAL A 53 14.73 -8.47 11.81
CA VAL A 53 13.45 -8.53 12.53
C VAL A 53 12.64 -9.74 12.09
N ILE A 54 12.56 -9.98 10.78
CA ILE A 54 11.87 -11.13 10.18
C ILE A 54 12.44 -12.46 10.67
N HIS A 55 13.78 -12.58 10.66
CA HIS A 55 14.44 -13.77 11.19
C HIS A 55 14.10 -14.00 12.67
N ASN A 56 14.12 -12.94 13.47
CA ASN A 56 13.80 -13.00 14.90
C ASN A 56 12.31 -13.30 15.18
N MET A 57 11.40 -12.96 14.24
CA MET A 57 9.97 -13.26 14.37
C MET A 57 9.62 -14.69 13.91
N ASN A 58 10.32 -15.23 12.93
CA ASN A 58 10.07 -16.59 12.43
C ASN A 58 10.32 -17.66 13.51
N THR A 59 11.34 -17.49 14.35
CA THR A 59 11.66 -18.46 15.40
C THR A 59 10.51 -18.63 16.43
N PRO A 60 9.99 -17.57 17.09
CA PRO A 60 8.87 -17.73 18.02
C PRO A 60 7.60 -18.22 17.34
N LEU A 61 7.34 -17.82 16.07
CA LEU A 61 6.19 -18.32 15.31
C LEU A 61 6.29 -19.82 15.03
N GLN A 62 7.48 -20.35 14.71
CA GLN A 62 7.68 -21.78 14.57
C GLN A 62 7.38 -22.53 15.88
N VAL A 63 7.82 -21.97 17.02
CA VAL A 63 7.53 -22.56 18.33
C VAL A 63 6.03 -22.55 18.62
N ILE A 64 5.33 -21.43 18.36
CA ILE A 64 3.88 -21.32 18.57
C ILE A 64 3.13 -22.30 17.67
N SER A 65 3.49 -22.40 16.37
CA SER A 65 2.87 -23.34 15.44
C SER A 65 3.03 -24.79 15.93
N PHE A 66 4.23 -25.16 16.33
CA PHE A 66 4.49 -26.50 16.86
C PHE A 66 3.67 -26.80 18.12
N GLN A 67 3.51 -25.82 19.02
CA GLN A 67 2.68 -25.98 20.22
C GLN A 67 1.18 -26.11 19.88
N LEU A 68 0.72 -25.38 18.86
CA LEU A 68 -0.66 -25.50 18.36
C LEU A 68 -0.91 -26.87 17.75
N GLU A 69 0.00 -27.40 16.92
CA GLU A 69 -0.08 -28.75 16.36
C GLU A 69 -0.18 -29.83 17.47
N LEU A 70 0.62 -29.70 18.53
CA LEU A 70 0.55 -30.61 19.69
C LEU A 70 -0.79 -30.51 20.43
N LEU A 71 -1.34 -29.29 20.57
CA LEU A 71 -2.63 -29.09 21.22
C LEU A 71 -3.78 -29.63 20.36
N GLU A 72 -3.73 -29.51 19.04
CA GLU A 72 -4.69 -30.10 18.11
C GLU A 72 -4.67 -31.63 18.20
N GLN A 73 -3.47 -32.23 18.12
CA GLN A 73 -3.33 -33.67 18.29
C GLN A 73 -3.92 -34.16 19.63
N LYS A 74 -3.70 -33.44 20.72
CA LYS A 74 -4.28 -33.75 22.02
C LYS A 74 -5.80 -33.61 22.05
N SER A 75 -6.32 -32.59 21.36
CA SER A 75 -7.76 -32.39 21.22
C SER A 75 -8.43 -33.51 20.43
N GLU A 76 -7.79 -34.06 19.39
CA GLU A 76 -8.26 -35.21 18.62
C GLU A 76 -8.23 -36.50 19.45
N GLU A 77 -7.17 -36.75 20.26
CA GLU A 77 -7.10 -37.85 21.19
C GLU A 77 -8.25 -37.79 22.21
N GLU A 78 -8.53 -36.62 22.79
CA GLU A 78 -9.64 -36.37 23.69
C GLU A 78 -11.00 -36.64 23.03
N ALA A 79 -11.20 -36.17 21.77
CA ALA A 79 -12.41 -36.42 21.01
C ALA A 79 -12.67 -37.90 20.83
N THR A 80 -11.61 -38.67 20.54
CA THR A 80 -11.68 -40.14 20.37
C THR A 80 -12.08 -40.83 21.68
N LEU A 81 -11.52 -40.42 22.82
CA LEU A 81 -11.86 -40.93 24.13
C LEU A 81 -13.31 -40.59 24.53
N LEU A 82 -13.75 -39.34 24.29
CA LEU A 82 -15.12 -38.90 24.55
C LEU A 82 -16.16 -39.67 23.70
N SER A 83 -15.85 -39.95 22.43
CA SER A 83 -16.72 -40.71 21.54
C SER A 83 -16.90 -42.16 22.00
N GLY A 84 -15.88 -42.76 22.62
CA GLY A 84 -15.94 -44.10 23.22
C GLY A 84 -16.82 -44.16 24.47
N LEU A 85 -17.15 -43.07 25.10
CA LEU A 85 -17.90 -42.93 26.35
C LEU A 85 -19.35 -42.47 26.16
N GLN A 86 -19.92 -42.61 24.98
CA GLN A 86 -21.14 -41.99 24.45
C GLN A 86 -22.38 -41.90 25.39
N ASN A 87 -22.46 -42.67 26.44
CA ASN A 87 -23.57 -42.65 27.39
C ASN A 87 -23.19 -42.20 28.81
N GLN A 88 -21.95 -41.80 29.07
CA GLN A 88 -21.45 -41.49 30.40
C GLN A 88 -20.89 -40.05 30.53
N VAL A 89 -20.80 -39.33 29.43
CA VAL A 89 -20.21 -37.99 29.41
C VAL A 89 -21.31 -36.94 29.36
N ALA A 90 -21.24 -35.96 30.27
CA ALA A 90 -22.18 -34.84 30.31
C ALA A 90 -22.15 -34.01 29.01
N PRO A 91 -23.30 -33.59 28.45
CA PRO A 91 -23.37 -32.78 27.24
C PRO A 91 -22.51 -31.51 27.30
N GLU A 92 -22.33 -30.95 28.50
CA GLU A 92 -21.50 -29.77 28.75
C GLU A 92 -20.00 -30.00 28.43
N LEU A 93 -19.53 -31.27 28.65
CA LEU A 93 -18.12 -31.59 28.36
C LEU A 93 -17.87 -31.70 26.84
N HIS A 94 -18.83 -32.21 26.07
CA HIS A 94 -18.78 -32.21 24.62
C HIS A 94 -18.78 -30.76 24.08
N ALA A 95 -19.66 -29.91 24.60
CA ALA A 95 -19.72 -28.48 24.19
C ALA A 95 -18.40 -27.72 24.50
N LEU A 96 -17.77 -28.02 25.63
CA LEU A 96 -16.48 -27.45 25.99
C LEU A 96 -15.36 -27.91 25.07
N HIS A 97 -15.36 -29.20 24.69
CA HIS A 97 -14.40 -29.78 23.76
C HIS A 97 -14.52 -29.11 22.37
N GLU A 98 -15.75 -29.04 21.84
CA GLU A 98 -16.03 -28.36 20.56
C GLU A 98 -15.57 -26.88 20.58
N TYR A 99 -15.87 -26.16 21.67
CA TYR A 99 -15.43 -24.78 21.82
C TYR A 99 -13.89 -24.66 21.80
N ARG A 100 -13.18 -25.57 22.51
CA ARG A 100 -11.69 -25.56 22.49
C ARG A 100 -11.15 -25.87 21.10
N HIS A 101 -11.70 -26.87 20.41
CA HIS A 101 -11.30 -27.26 19.06
C HIS A 101 -11.44 -26.07 18.09
N GLN A 102 -12.60 -25.42 18.08
CA GLN A 102 -12.80 -24.21 17.28
C GLN A 102 -11.80 -23.09 17.59
N LYS A 103 -11.43 -22.92 18.87
CA LYS A 103 -10.45 -21.91 19.26
C LYS A 103 -9.03 -22.25 18.82
N LEU A 104 -8.64 -23.50 18.87
CA LEU A 104 -7.36 -23.98 18.35
C LEU A 104 -7.26 -23.75 16.83
N GLU A 105 -8.32 -24.10 16.11
CA GLU A 105 -8.40 -23.89 14.67
C GLU A 105 -8.30 -22.39 14.28
N GLN A 106 -8.99 -21.51 15.03
CA GLN A 106 -8.87 -20.06 14.86
C GLN A 106 -7.44 -19.56 15.12
N LEU A 107 -6.78 -20.05 16.18
CA LEU A 107 -5.39 -19.68 16.49
C LEU A 107 -4.42 -20.14 15.41
N HIS A 108 -4.63 -21.35 14.87
CA HIS A 108 -3.82 -21.87 13.77
C HIS A 108 -3.92 -20.95 12.52
N GLN A 109 -5.13 -20.58 12.14
CA GLN A 109 -5.37 -19.65 11.02
C GLN A 109 -4.69 -18.31 11.23
N GLU A 110 -4.74 -17.75 12.45
CA GLU A 110 -4.08 -16.47 12.74
C GLU A 110 -2.53 -16.58 12.70
N VAL A 111 -1.98 -17.71 13.14
CA VAL A 111 -0.53 -17.95 13.06
C VAL A 111 -0.06 -18.10 11.62
N ASP A 112 -0.82 -18.81 10.79
CA ASP A 112 -0.52 -18.95 9.37
C ASP A 112 -0.62 -17.60 8.65
N HIS A 113 -1.62 -16.80 9.00
CA HIS A 113 -1.74 -15.43 8.49
C HIS A 113 -0.52 -14.57 8.87
N LEU A 114 -0.05 -14.65 10.13
CA LEU A 114 1.17 -13.96 10.57
C LEU A 114 2.42 -14.44 9.81
N ARG A 115 2.56 -15.74 9.58
CA ARG A 115 3.65 -16.31 8.77
C ARG A 115 3.65 -15.75 7.36
N GLU A 116 2.48 -15.70 6.75
CA GLU A 116 2.32 -15.19 5.39
C GLU A 116 2.66 -13.70 5.31
N MET A 117 2.21 -12.88 6.27
CA MET A 117 2.60 -11.47 6.36
C MET A 117 4.12 -11.29 6.50
N ILE A 118 4.77 -12.05 7.37
CA ILE A 118 6.22 -12.00 7.55
C ILE A 118 6.94 -12.41 6.26
N HIS A 119 6.47 -13.46 5.59
CA HIS A 119 7.04 -13.91 4.34
C HIS A 119 6.95 -12.82 3.26
N ARG A 120 5.83 -12.12 3.16
CA ARG A 120 5.64 -10.99 2.23
C ARG A 120 6.56 -9.81 2.55
N ILE A 121 6.68 -9.43 3.83
CA ILE A 121 7.63 -8.39 4.25
C ILE A 121 9.07 -8.81 3.88
N ALA A 122 9.41 -10.09 4.03
CA ALA A 122 10.71 -10.62 3.63
C ALA A 122 10.95 -10.53 2.13
N LEU A 123 9.98 -10.92 1.31
CA LEU A 123 10.05 -10.81 -0.15
C LEU A 123 10.18 -9.35 -0.59
N GLN A 124 9.40 -8.45 0.01
CA GLN A 124 9.49 -7.02 -0.25
C GLN A 124 10.88 -6.47 0.10
N ALA A 125 11.42 -6.84 1.27
CA ALA A 125 12.78 -6.44 1.67
C ALA A 125 13.87 -6.94 0.71
N VAL A 126 13.70 -8.13 0.13
CA VAL A 126 14.59 -8.68 -0.90
C VAL A 126 14.44 -7.92 -2.22
N HIS A 127 13.22 -7.56 -2.61
CA HIS A 127 12.98 -6.79 -3.83
C HIS A 127 13.47 -5.34 -3.70
N GLU A 128 13.25 -4.69 -2.55
CA GLU A 128 13.76 -3.35 -2.26
C GLU A 128 15.29 -3.30 -2.21
N GLY A 129 15.95 -4.41 -1.89
CA GLY A 129 17.42 -4.52 -1.88
C GLY A 129 18.05 -4.80 -3.25
N LYS A 130 17.28 -5.11 -4.29
CA LYS A 130 17.78 -5.31 -5.64
C LYS A 130 17.80 -3.99 -6.39
N GLU A 131 19.00 -3.51 -6.70
CA GLU A 131 19.22 -2.33 -7.55
C GLU A 131 18.96 -2.61 -9.04
N GLU A 132 18.55 -3.85 -9.38
CA GLU A 132 18.38 -4.27 -10.76
C GLU A 132 17.00 -3.96 -11.29
N HIS A 133 16.96 -3.41 -12.50
CA HIS A 133 15.73 -3.29 -13.27
C HIS A 133 15.26 -4.68 -13.70
N CYS A 134 13.97 -4.95 -13.50
CA CYS A 134 13.35 -6.19 -13.99
C CYS A 134 11.94 -5.90 -14.53
N TYR A 135 11.37 -6.89 -15.22
CA TYR A 135 9.96 -6.83 -15.62
C TYR A 135 9.08 -7.09 -14.40
N LEU A 136 8.16 -6.15 -14.15
CA LEU A 136 7.32 -6.09 -12.96
C LEU A 136 5.85 -6.17 -13.34
N ASP A 137 5.10 -6.99 -12.62
CA ASP A 137 3.65 -6.97 -12.64
C ASP A 137 3.16 -5.93 -11.62
N LEU A 138 2.60 -4.82 -12.11
CA LEU A 138 2.11 -3.75 -11.26
C LEU A 138 0.89 -4.18 -10.43
N ASN A 139 0.03 -5.05 -10.94
CA ASN A 139 -1.11 -5.53 -10.17
C ASN A 139 -0.65 -6.33 -8.96
N GLN A 140 0.37 -7.19 -9.15
CA GLN A 140 0.95 -7.95 -8.05
C GLN A 140 1.57 -7.02 -7.00
N ILE A 141 2.36 -6.02 -7.43
CA ILE A 141 2.95 -5.03 -6.50
C ILE A 141 1.86 -4.33 -5.67
N PHE A 142 0.81 -3.85 -6.34
CA PHE A 142 -0.25 -3.10 -5.65
C PHE A 142 -1.07 -4.00 -4.72
N GLN A 143 -1.27 -5.24 -5.09
CA GLN A 143 -1.93 -6.21 -4.23
C GLN A 143 -1.09 -6.50 -2.97
N ASP A 144 0.20 -6.79 -3.14
CA ASP A 144 1.13 -7.05 -2.04
C ASP A 144 1.18 -5.87 -1.06
N GLU A 145 1.25 -4.63 -1.59
CA GLU A 145 1.23 -3.43 -0.76
C GLU A 145 -0.09 -3.26 -0.01
N LEU A 146 -1.25 -3.46 -0.65
CA LEU A 146 -2.56 -3.38 0.02
C LEU A 146 -2.70 -4.41 1.14
N GLU A 147 -2.14 -5.59 0.98
CA GLU A 147 -2.16 -6.63 2.00
C GLU A 147 -1.35 -6.24 3.23
N LEU A 148 -0.24 -5.49 3.07
CA LEU A 148 0.52 -4.94 4.21
C LEU A 148 -0.31 -3.96 5.04
N TYR A 149 -1.21 -3.19 4.41
CA TYR A 149 -2.12 -2.30 5.13
C TYR A 149 -3.16 -3.05 5.99
N LEU A 150 -3.40 -4.35 5.78
CA LEU A 150 -4.28 -5.13 6.65
C LEU A 150 -3.77 -5.25 8.10
N ALA A 151 -2.48 -4.96 8.34
CA ALA A 151 -1.92 -4.84 9.67
C ALA A 151 -2.36 -3.55 10.40
N ASP A 152 -2.81 -2.53 9.67
CA ASP A 152 -3.33 -1.29 10.24
C ASP A 152 -4.80 -1.46 10.64
N PRO A 153 -5.17 -1.31 11.93
CA PRO A 153 -6.55 -1.47 12.40
C PRO A 153 -7.53 -0.49 11.77
N PHE A 154 -7.11 0.74 11.43
CA PHE A 154 -7.93 1.72 10.74
C PHE A 154 -8.28 1.24 9.34
N PHE A 155 -7.27 0.85 8.56
CA PHE A 155 -7.47 0.29 7.22
C PHE A 155 -8.30 -0.99 7.26
N LYS A 156 -7.99 -1.92 8.18
CA LYS A 156 -8.66 -3.22 8.28
C LYS A 156 -10.15 -3.10 8.61
N HIS A 157 -10.51 -2.26 9.61
CA HIS A 157 -11.85 -2.26 10.21
C HIS A 157 -12.69 -1.02 9.93
N ARG A 158 -12.09 0.07 9.46
CA ARG A 158 -12.78 1.37 9.29
C ARG A 158 -12.89 1.83 7.85
N VAL A 159 -12.13 1.23 6.93
CA VAL A 159 -12.11 1.60 5.51
C VAL A 159 -12.77 0.50 4.68
N GLU A 160 -13.79 0.88 3.90
CA GLU A 160 -14.32 0.04 2.82
C GLU A 160 -13.30 0.02 1.66
N LYS A 161 -13.14 -1.13 1.01
CA LYS A 161 -12.15 -1.32 -0.06
C LYS A 161 -12.83 -1.84 -1.31
N GLU A 162 -12.63 -1.13 -2.43
CA GLU A 162 -12.99 -1.59 -3.77
C GLU A 162 -11.73 -1.71 -4.61
N VAL A 163 -11.30 -2.94 -4.90
CA VAL A 163 -10.09 -3.22 -5.66
C VAL A 163 -10.47 -3.89 -6.97
N ASN A 164 -10.14 -3.26 -8.09
CA ASN A 164 -10.47 -3.72 -9.43
C ASN A 164 -9.23 -3.66 -10.32
N PHE A 165 -8.49 -4.76 -10.42
CA PHE A 165 -7.31 -4.86 -11.28
C PHE A 165 -7.66 -5.39 -12.66
N ALA A 166 -7.22 -4.68 -13.71
CA ALA A 166 -7.39 -5.12 -15.08
C ALA A 166 -6.59 -6.41 -15.34
N PRO A 167 -7.21 -7.47 -15.87
CA PRO A 167 -6.47 -8.66 -16.26
C PRO A 167 -5.54 -8.33 -17.44
N GLY A 168 -4.34 -8.94 -17.42
CA GLY A 168 -3.38 -8.79 -18.51
C GLY A 168 -2.76 -7.39 -18.64
N LEU A 169 -2.65 -6.64 -17.53
CA LEU A 169 -1.90 -5.39 -17.50
C LEU A 169 -0.46 -5.66 -17.95
N PRO A 170 0.05 -5.02 -19.03
CA PRO A 170 1.40 -5.31 -19.51
C PRO A 170 2.45 -5.03 -18.44
N PRO A 171 3.47 -5.89 -18.27
CA PRO A 171 4.53 -5.66 -17.31
C PRO A 171 5.32 -4.39 -17.65
N ILE A 172 5.92 -3.77 -16.64
CA ILE A 172 6.79 -2.61 -16.78
C ILE A 172 8.23 -2.99 -16.43
N TYR A 173 9.19 -2.49 -17.19
CA TYR A 173 10.61 -2.68 -16.88
C TYR A 173 11.08 -1.55 -15.97
N GLY A 174 11.53 -1.87 -14.76
CA GLY A 174 11.90 -0.85 -13.78
C GLY A 174 12.33 -1.40 -12.43
N HIS A 175 12.51 -0.49 -11.48
CA HIS A 175 12.79 -0.84 -10.07
C HIS A 175 11.50 -1.05 -9.30
N TYR A 176 11.40 -2.14 -8.57
CA TYR A 176 10.26 -2.45 -7.69
C TYR A 176 9.93 -1.30 -6.74
N VAL A 177 10.96 -0.72 -6.08
CA VAL A 177 10.82 0.34 -5.08
C VAL A 177 10.13 1.58 -5.64
N ASP A 178 10.36 1.93 -6.91
CA ASP A 178 9.79 3.12 -7.51
C ASP A 178 8.25 3.04 -7.57
N PHE A 179 7.72 1.86 -7.86
CA PHE A 179 6.28 1.63 -7.95
C PHE A 179 5.64 1.38 -6.59
N SER A 180 6.26 0.54 -5.74
CA SER A 180 5.74 0.21 -4.42
C SER A 180 5.68 1.44 -3.52
N GLN A 181 6.75 2.24 -3.46
CA GLN A 181 6.78 3.46 -2.64
C GLN A 181 5.84 4.54 -3.19
N SER A 182 5.78 4.70 -4.52
CA SER A 182 4.83 5.64 -5.11
C SER A 182 3.39 5.26 -4.76
N PHE A 183 3.03 3.99 -4.88
CA PHE A 183 1.71 3.48 -4.51
C PHE A 183 1.41 3.72 -3.04
N ARG A 184 2.35 3.39 -2.15
CA ARG A 184 2.23 3.58 -0.70
C ARG A 184 1.95 5.03 -0.35
N HIS A 185 2.70 5.98 -0.90
CA HIS A 185 2.45 7.41 -0.66
C HIS A 185 1.05 7.88 -1.10
N LEU A 186 0.55 7.33 -2.21
CA LEU A 186 -0.79 7.69 -2.70
C LEU A 186 -1.88 7.09 -1.80
N VAL A 187 -1.72 5.85 -1.33
CA VAL A 187 -2.65 5.21 -0.40
C VAL A 187 -2.62 5.89 0.96
N ASP A 188 -1.43 6.20 1.51
CA ASP A 188 -1.30 6.94 2.77
C ASP A 188 -2.03 8.27 2.73
N ASN A 189 -1.87 9.02 1.63
CA ASN A 189 -2.57 10.29 1.44
C ASN A 189 -4.09 10.13 1.43
N ALA A 190 -4.61 9.05 0.82
CA ALA A 190 -6.03 8.73 0.78
C ALA A 190 -6.55 8.34 2.16
N LEU A 191 -5.84 7.47 2.89
CA LEU A 191 -6.22 7.05 4.25
C LEU A 191 -6.26 8.24 5.21
N GLU A 192 -5.24 9.09 5.15
CA GLU A 192 -5.19 10.32 5.96
C GLU A 192 -6.32 11.29 5.63
N ALA A 193 -6.70 11.43 4.34
CA ALA A 193 -7.81 12.29 3.96
C ALA A 193 -9.15 11.78 4.48
N MET A 194 -9.25 10.45 4.71
CA MET A 194 -10.46 9.79 5.21
C MET A 194 -10.51 9.65 6.74
N ALA A 195 -9.45 10.02 7.49
CA ALA A 195 -9.36 9.77 8.93
C ALA A 195 -10.60 10.25 9.70
N GLU A 196 -11.08 11.44 9.38
CA GLU A 196 -12.25 12.06 10.01
C GLU A 196 -13.52 12.06 9.14
N SER A 197 -13.47 11.39 7.98
CA SER A 197 -14.61 11.36 7.07
C SER A 197 -15.72 10.43 7.56
N PRO A 198 -17.00 10.79 7.35
CA PRO A 198 -18.12 9.94 7.75
C PRO A 198 -18.20 8.65 6.91
N ARG A 199 -17.85 8.74 5.64
CA ARG A 199 -17.67 7.60 4.74
C ARG A 199 -16.20 7.42 4.42
N ARG A 200 -15.73 6.18 4.44
CA ARG A 200 -14.32 5.83 4.22
C ARG A 200 -14.23 4.72 3.20
N LEU A 201 -14.28 5.09 1.92
CA LEU A 201 -14.14 4.16 0.79
C LEU A 201 -12.85 4.46 0.05
N LEU A 202 -11.96 3.48 0.03
CA LEU A 202 -10.77 3.46 -0.82
C LEU A 202 -11.07 2.62 -2.06
N THR A 203 -10.94 3.21 -3.23
CA THR A 203 -11.06 2.51 -4.51
C THR A 203 -9.69 2.45 -5.18
N VAL A 204 -9.24 1.25 -5.54
CA VAL A 204 -7.99 1.06 -6.29
C VAL A 204 -8.32 0.33 -7.60
N THR A 205 -7.99 0.94 -8.71
CA THR A 205 -8.31 0.39 -10.02
C THR A 205 -7.11 0.47 -10.94
N THR A 206 -6.80 -0.61 -11.65
CA THR A 206 -5.90 -0.56 -12.80
C THR A 206 -6.67 -0.76 -14.09
N LEU A 207 -6.23 -0.13 -15.16
CA LEU A 207 -6.83 -0.29 -16.49
C LEU A 207 -5.81 0.03 -17.58
N ILE A 208 -6.08 -0.45 -18.79
CA ILE A 208 -5.31 -0.11 -19.98
C ILE A 208 -6.13 0.91 -20.77
N LYS A 209 -5.57 2.08 -21.02
CA LYS A 209 -6.23 3.11 -21.81
C LYS A 209 -5.27 3.66 -22.87
N LYS A 210 -5.58 3.47 -24.14
CA LYS A 210 -4.66 3.75 -25.24
C LYS A 210 -3.33 3.00 -25.00
N ASP A 211 -2.22 3.74 -25.00
CA ASP A 211 -0.87 3.21 -24.79
C ASP A 211 -0.37 3.47 -23.35
N CYS A 212 -1.28 3.47 -22.37
CA CYS A 212 -0.97 3.71 -20.96
C CYS A 212 -1.50 2.60 -20.05
N ARG A 213 -0.66 2.19 -19.09
CA ARG A 213 -1.08 1.51 -17.88
C ARG A 213 -1.59 2.59 -16.94
N ILE A 214 -2.82 2.50 -16.53
CA ILE A 214 -3.44 3.46 -15.61
C ILE A 214 -3.61 2.81 -14.25
N LEU A 215 -3.08 3.44 -13.20
CA LEU A 215 -3.47 3.21 -11.83
C LEU A 215 -4.35 4.37 -11.37
N ARG A 216 -5.50 4.07 -10.82
CA ARG A 216 -6.42 5.06 -10.27
C ARG A 216 -6.74 4.75 -8.83
N ILE A 217 -6.48 5.70 -7.93
CA ILE A 217 -6.77 5.60 -6.51
C ILE A 217 -7.80 6.67 -6.17
N GLY A 218 -8.93 6.23 -5.61
CA GLY A 218 -10.02 7.09 -5.19
C GLY A 218 -10.23 7.03 -3.68
N ASP A 219 -10.52 8.16 -3.06
CA ASP A 219 -10.90 8.25 -1.66
C ASP A 219 -12.16 9.12 -1.47
N THR A 220 -12.88 8.87 -0.38
CA THR A 220 -14.02 9.67 0.07
C THR A 220 -13.65 10.62 1.20
N GLY A 221 -12.42 11.10 1.19
CA GLY A 221 -11.87 12.03 2.17
C GLY A 221 -12.39 13.45 2.03
N VAL A 222 -11.83 14.34 2.83
CA VAL A 222 -12.22 15.77 2.89
C VAL A 222 -12.04 16.53 1.56
N GLY A 223 -11.26 15.94 0.63
CA GLY A 223 -10.91 16.58 -0.63
C GLY A 223 -9.74 17.58 -0.50
N ILE A 224 -9.36 18.17 -1.63
CA ILE A 224 -8.21 19.08 -1.72
C ILE A 224 -8.71 20.46 -2.12
N PRO A 225 -8.50 21.50 -1.30
CA PRO A 225 -8.86 22.87 -1.64
C PRO A 225 -8.18 23.37 -2.91
N LEU A 226 -8.88 24.15 -3.70
CA LEU A 226 -8.34 24.73 -4.96
C LEU A 226 -7.11 25.59 -4.72
N SER A 227 -7.05 26.30 -3.57
CA SER A 227 -5.94 27.20 -3.19
C SER A 227 -4.59 26.51 -3.06
N VAL A 228 -4.57 25.20 -2.73
CA VAL A 228 -3.32 24.45 -2.52
C VAL A 228 -2.92 23.55 -3.68
N LYS A 229 -3.78 23.38 -4.68
CA LYS A 229 -3.56 22.44 -5.78
C LYS A 229 -2.25 22.66 -6.54
N SER A 230 -1.84 23.91 -6.75
CA SER A 230 -0.58 24.23 -7.45
C SER A 230 0.68 23.87 -6.64
N GLN A 231 0.53 23.64 -5.35
CA GLN A 231 1.65 23.36 -4.43
C GLN A 231 1.79 21.87 -4.08
N LEU A 232 0.82 21.03 -4.47
CA LEU A 232 0.75 19.62 -4.06
C LEU A 232 2.01 18.79 -4.39
N PHE A 233 2.70 19.15 -5.48
CA PHE A 233 3.91 18.48 -5.92
C PHE A 233 5.20 19.23 -5.54
N GLN A 234 5.10 20.29 -4.72
CA GLN A 234 6.28 20.96 -4.17
C GLN A 234 6.85 20.15 -3.01
N PRO A 235 8.18 20.04 -2.89
CA PRO A 235 8.79 19.38 -1.75
C PRO A 235 8.48 20.15 -0.47
N PHE A 236 8.32 19.42 0.62
CA PHE A 236 8.00 19.95 1.97
C PHE A 236 6.64 20.64 2.10
N PHE A 237 5.79 20.58 1.08
CA PHE A 237 4.44 21.10 1.18
C PHE A 237 3.50 20.09 1.81
N THR A 238 2.85 20.49 2.90
CA THR A 238 1.81 19.68 3.58
C THR A 238 0.77 20.59 4.23
N THR A 239 -0.49 20.18 4.17
CA THR A 239 -1.60 20.81 4.90
C THR A 239 -1.95 20.04 6.19
N LYS A 240 -1.22 18.96 6.49
CA LYS A 240 -1.55 17.97 7.52
C LYS A 240 -0.51 17.86 8.66
N SER A 241 0.46 18.77 8.70
CA SER A 241 1.47 18.75 9.77
C SER A 241 0.91 19.37 11.05
N THR A 242 1.01 18.60 12.15
CA THR A 242 0.75 19.09 13.52
C THR A 242 2.01 18.99 14.35
N GLN A 243 2.04 19.62 15.54
CA GLN A 243 3.18 19.49 16.46
C GLN A 243 3.36 18.06 16.97
N GLU A 244 2.26 17.30 17.07
CA GLU A 244 2.27 15.90 17.56
C GLU A 244 2.65 14.90 16.46
N THR A 245 2.33 15.22 15.20
CA THR A 245 2.62 14.35 14.03
C THR A 245 3.27 15.17 12.91
N PRO A 246 4.59 15.48 13.03
CA PRO A 246 5.29 16.24 11.99
C PRO A 246 5.36 15.43 10.70
N ARG A 247 4.88 16.01 9.60
CA ARG A 247 4.90 15.42 8.27
C ARG A 247 5.88 16.17 7.38
N ALA A 248 6.75 15.42 6.73
CA ALA A 248 7.78 16.03 5.87
C ALA A 248 7.24 16.66 4.58
N GLY A 249 5.99 16.38 4.17
CA GLY A 249 5.41 16.92 2.94
C GLY A 249 6.14 16.47 1.67
N LEU A 250 6.66 15.24 1.66
CA LEU A 250 7.47 14.70 0.56
C LEU A 250 6.74 13.65 -0.29
N GLY A 251 5.62 13.09 0.17
CA GLY A 251 4.99 11.92 -0.46
C GLY A 251 4.66 12.11 -1.94
N LEU A 252 3.86 13.11 -2.31
CA LEU A 252 3.49 13.37 -3.70
C LEU A 252 4.69 13.82 -4.56
N TYR A 253 5.60 14.61 -3.99
CA TYR A 253 6.84 14.99 -4.66
C TYR A 253 7.67 13.74 -4.98
N MET A 254 7.88 12.85 -4.01
CA MET A 254 8.65 11.61 -4.19
C MET A 254 7.97 10.67 -5.19
N SER A 255 6.66 10.47 -5.10
CA SER A 255 5.92 9.65 -6.09
C SER A 255 6.16 10.14 -7.51
N ARG A 256 6.12 11.46 -7.72
CA ARG A 256 6.42 12.04 -9.03
C ARG A 256 7.86 11.75 -9.46
N ARG A 257 8.85 11.96 -8.58
CA ARG A 257 10.28 11.75 -8.89
C ARG A 257 10.62 10.29 -9.15
N LEU A 258 10.01 9.36 -8.40
CA LEU A 258 10.20 7.92 -8.61
C LEU A 258 9.62 7.44 -9.94
N LEU A 259 8.52 8.07 -10.40
CA LEU A 259 7.86 7.71 -11.67
C LEU A 259 8.39 8.46 -12.89
N ASP A 260 9.14 9.55 -12.72
CA ASP A 260 9.75 10.33 -13.81
C ASP A 260 10.57 9.48 -14.81
N PRO A 261 11.45 8.53 -14.40
CA PRO A 261 12.22 7.69 -15.33
C PRO A 261 11.34 6.86 -16.28
N TYR A 262 10.13 6.56 -15.86
CA TYR A 262 9.15 5.78 -16.62
C TYR A 262 8.18 6.65 -17.40
N LYS A 263 8.43 7.96 -17.48
CA LYS A 263 7.54 8.97 -18.06
C LYS A 263 6.14 8.93 -17.45
N GLY A 264 6.09 8.65 -16.14
CA GLY A 264 4.85 8.56 -15.37
C GLY A 264 4.22 9.93 -15.18
N GLU A 265 2.95 10.07 -15.48
CA GLU A 265 2.16 11.29 -15.25
C GLU A 265 1.18 11.06 -14.09
N ILE A 266 1.15 11.99 -13.13
CA ILE A 266 0.18 11.96 -12.02
C ILE A 266 -0.81 13.10 -12.21
N THR A 267 -2.09 12.78 -12.23
CA THR A 267 -3.18 13.75 -12.27
C THR A 267 -4.08 13.61 -11.04
N ILE A 268 -4.60 14.73 -10.55
CA ILE A 268 -5.45 14.77 -9.35
C ILE A 268 -6.73 15.52 -9.68
N GLU A 269 -7.86 14.82 -9.50
CA GLU A 269 -9.22 15.33 -9.57
C GLU A 269 -9.79 15.32 -8.16
N SER A 270 -10.21 16.46 -7.63
CA SER A 270 -10.70 16.52 -6.25
C SER A 270 -11.84 17.51 -6.09
N ARG A 271 -12.82 17.10 -5.32
CA ARG A 271 -13.96 17.87 -4.83
C ARG A 271 -14.21 17.49 -3.36
N PRO A 272 -14.95 18.28 -2.59
CA PRO A 272 -15.31 17.91 -1.22
C PRO A 272 -15.95 16.53 -1.16
N GLY A 273 -15.42 15.65 -0.33
CA GLY A 273 -15.90 14.27 -0.16
C GLY A 273 -15.41 13.27 -1.21
N GLN A 274 -14.55 13.67 -2.15
CA GLN A 274 -14.00 12.73 -3.14
C GLN A 274 -12.71 13.26 -3.76
N THR A 275 -11.67 12.41 -3.76
CA THR A 275 -10.43 12.65 -4.51
C THR A 275 -10.11 11.44 -5.37
N TRP A 276 -9.62 11.70 -6.59
CA TRP A 276 -9.06 10.71 -7.48
C TRP A 276 -7.63 11.10 -7.84
N VAL A 277 -6.72 10.19 -7.63
CA VAL A 277 -5.35 10.28 -8.12
C VAL A 277 -5.18 9.25 -9.23
N THR A 278 -4.76 9.71 -10.40
CA THR A 278 -4.55 8.86 -11.57
C THR A 278 -3.09 8.92 -11.97
N VAL A 279 -2.45 7.77 -12.05
CA VAL A 279 -1.08 7.59 -12.57
C VAL A 279 -1.18 6.95 -13.95
N CYS A 280 -0.58 7.58 -14.95
CA CYS A 280 -0.42 7.03 -16.30
C CYS A 280 1.04 6.65 -16.52
N LEU A 281 1.30 5.39 -16.82
CA LEU A 281 2.61 4.85 -17.16
C LEU A 281 2.57 4.35 -18.61
N PRO A 282 3.26 5.05 -19.55
CA PRO A 282 3.22 4.69 -20.97
C PRO A 282 3.64 3.24 -21.23
N ILE A 283 2.93 2.59 -22.15
CA ILE A 283 3.33 1.29 -22.71
C ILE A 283 4.27 1.61 -23.87
N VAL A 284 5.58 1.65 -23.58
CA VAL A 284 6.56 1.86 -24.65
C VAL A 284 6.69 0.57 -25.44
N PRO A 285 6.56 0.59 -26.80
CA PRO A 285 6.84 -0.58 -27.60
C PRO A 285 8.28 -1.04 -27.33
N GLN A 286 8.46 -2.33 -27.14
CA GLN A 286 9.82 -2.92 -27.08
C GLN A 286 10.46 -2.73 -28.44
N THR A 287 11.47 -1.86 -28.54
CA THR A 287 12.34 -1.75 -29.72
C THR A 287 13.46 -2.75 -29.61
#